data_21e2de46bf27f25ec81500aa43eb5d65
#
_entry.id   21e2de46bf27f25ec81500aa43eb5d65
#
_cell.length_a   1.000
_cell.length_b   1.000
_cell.length_c   1.000
_cell.angle_alpha   90.00
_cell.angle_beta   90.00
_cell.angle_gamma   90.00
#
_symmetry.space_group_name_H-M   'P 1'
#
loop_
_entity.id
_entity.type
_entity.pdbx_description
1 polymer ?
#
loop_
_entity_poly.entity_id
_entity_poly.type
_entity_poly.pdbx_seq_one_letter_code
_entity_poly.pdbx_strand_id
1 'polypeptide(L)'
;MKNRLFAVSESEDAAEIVEYEVGVQEERLTAEKKAGLQMPGKASCHIEKDEKGQRLFVSDYGSGDLKVIDISEAGSSKLLQEISFTGKGLDPERQEASHIHSCFLHRGDLYAADLGCDKIYSFDTDKGKLLQKETIDVRPGAGPRHMEILEKNGKHISMILNELDNYNF
;
A
#
# COMPACT_ATOMS: atom_id res chain seq x y z
N MET A 1 13.62 -22.94 3.45
CA MET A 1 12.80 -21.73 3.76
C MET A 1 11.47 -21.96 3.04
N LYS A 2 10.34 -21.90 3.72
CA LYS A 2 9.03 -22.00 3.06
C LYS A 2 8.75 -20.69 2.33
N ASN A 3 8.37 -20.75 1.07
CA ASN A 3 8.01 -19.56 0.31
C ASN A 3 6.59 -19.12 0.69
N ARG A 4 6.45 -17.86 1.09
CA ARG A 4 5.16 -17.26 1.49
C ARG A 4 4.72 -16.27 0.43
N LEU A 5 3.44 -16.29 0.08
CA LEU A 5 2.78 -15.32 -0.78
C LEU A 5 1.66 -14.68 0.01
N PHE A 6 1.54 -13.36 -0.09
CA PHE A 6 0.45 -12.60 0.51
C PHE A 6 -0.39 -11.97 -0.60
N ALA A 7 -1.70 -12.02 -0.42
CA ALA A 7 -2.65 -11.38 -1.31
C ALA A 7 -3.69 -10.62 -0.49
N VAL A 8 -4.16 -9.50 -1.02
CA VAL A 8 -5.28 -8.73 -0.47
C VAL A 8 -6.52 -8.90 -1.33
N SER A 9 -7.68 -8.69 -0.74
CA SER A 9 -8.96 -8.69 -1.43
C SER A 9 -9.43 -7.26 -1.68
N GLU A 10 -9.63 -6.90 -2.93
CA GLU A 10 -10.24 -5.63 -3.33
C GLU A 10 -11.77 -5.72 -3.27
N SER A 11 -12.28 -6.13 -2.09
CA SER A 11 -13.71 -6.28 -1.82
C SER A 11 -14.27 -5.00 -1.19
N GLU A 12 -15.46 -4.60 -1.64
CA GLU A 12 -16.21 -3.47 -1.06
C GLU A 12 -16.81 -3.80 0.31
N ASP A 13 -16.86 -5.08 0.68
CA ASP A 13 -17.49 -5.50 1.95
C ASP A 13 -16.50 -5.55 3.11
N ALA A 14 -15.22 -5.89 2.84
CA ALA A 14 -14.21 -6.05 3.88
C ALA A 14 -12.79 -6.04 3.32
N ALA A 15 -11.83 -5.61 4.14
CA ALA A 15 -10.41 -5.76 3.88
C ALA A 15 -9.92 -7.12 4.42
N GLU A 16 -9.28 -7.92 3.59
CA GLU A 16 -8.67 -9.19 4.00
C GLU A 16 -7.25 -9.31 3.42
N ILE A 17 -6.33 -9.82 4.23
CA ILE A 17 -5.04 -10.32 3.74
C ILE A 17 -4.99 -11.83 3.93
N VAL A 18 -4.56 -12.55 2.89
CA VAL A 18 -4.45 -14.00 2.88
C VAL A 18 -3.00 -14.42 2.69
N GLU A 19 -2.53 -15.33 3.53
CA GLU A 19 -1.23 -15.97 3.41
C GLU A 19 -1.35 -17.33 2.74
N TYR A 20 -0.50 -17.55 1.74
CA TYR A 20 -0.33 -18.83 1.07
C TYR A 20 1.08 -19.36 1.26
N GLU A 21 1.20 -20.68 1.37
CA GLU A 21 2.47 -21.39 1.17
C GLU A 21 2.59 -21.74 -0.32
N VAL A 22 3.68 -21.31 -0.96
CA VAL A 22 3.92 -21.58 -2.37
C VAL A 22 5.01 -22.63 -2.54
N GLY A 23 4.80 -23.55 -3.47
CA GLY A 23 5.72 -24.60 -3.83
C GLY A 23 5.64 -24.95 -5.30
N VAL A 24 6.43 -25.97 -5.71
CA VAL A 24 6.40 -26.53 -7.05
C VAL A 24 6.16 -28.03 -6.92
N GLN A 25 5.13 -28.53 -7.57
CA GLN A 25 4.82 -29.97 -7.69
C GLN A 25 4.64 -30.30 -9.16
N GLU A 26 5.34 -31.35 -9.62
CA GLU A 26 5.29 -31.79 -11.03
C GLU A 26 5.47 -30.63 -12.03
N GLU A 27 6.47 -29.76 -11.80
CA GLU A 27 6.77 -28.56 -12.59
C GLU A 27 5.67 -27.47 -12.62
N ARG A 28 4.69 -27.58 -11.74
CA ARG A 28 3.61 -26.58 -11.60
C ARG A 28 3.75 -25.82 -10.30
N LEU A 29 3.54 -24.52 -10.36
CA LEU A 29 3.41 -23.67 -9.17
C LEU A 29 2.13 -24.05 -8.42
N THR A 30 2.28 -24.26 -7.11
CA THR A 30 1.16 -24.54 -6.20
C THR A 30 1.08 -23.46 -5.13
N ALA A 31 -0.13 -23.10 -4.71
CA ALA A 31 -0.38 -22.18 -3.61
C ALA A 31 -1.46 -22.77 -2.70
N GLU A 32 -1.13 -22.95 -1.43
CA GLU A 32 -2.04 -23.48 -0.44
C GLU A 32 -2.35 -22.40 0.60
N LYS A 33 -3.63 -22.05 0.80
CA LYS A 33 -4.06 -21.08 1.81
C LYS A 33 -3.69 -21.59 3.21
N LYS A 34 -2.94 -20.78 3.97
CA LYS A 34 -2.52 -21.11 5.35
C LYS A 34 -3.30 -20.31 6.38
N ALA A 35 -3.51 -19.04 6.13
CA ALA A 35 -4.19 -18.15 7.07
C ALA A 35 -4.90 -17.02 6.33
N GLY A 36 -5.83 -16.36 7.00
CA GLY A 36 -6.44 -15.09 6.58
C GLY A 36 -6.60 -14.19 7.79
N LEU A 37 -6.39 -12.89 7.60
CA LEU A 37 -6.66 -11.85 8.58
C LEU A 37 -7.70 -10.91 8.01
N GLN A 38 -8.87 -10.88 8.64
CA GLN A 38 -9.88 -9.85 8.39
C GLN A 38 -9.47 -8.58 9.10
N MET A 39 -9.58 -7.43 8.41
CA MET A 39 -9.18 -6.13 8.90
C MET A 39 -10.35 -5.15 8.78
N PRO A 40 -10.36 -4.06 9.57
CA PRO A 40 -11.21 -2.92 9.29
C PRO A 40 -10.96 -2.37 7.87
N GLY A 41 -11.90 -1.59 7.32
CA GLY A 41 -11.77 -0.98 6.00
C GLY A 41 -12.24 -1.88 4.87
N LYS A 42 -11.99 -1.47 3.63
CA LYS A 42 -12.44 -2.15 2.42
C LYS A 42 -11.62 -1.80 1.19
N ALA A 43 -11.73 -2.64 0.16
CA ALA A 43 -11.05 -2.47 -1.12
C ALA A 43 -9.52 -2.30 -0.95
N SER A 44 -8.88 -3.27 -0.27
CA SER A 44 -7.41 -3.31 -0.18
C SER A 44 -6.82 -3.59 -1.56
N CYS A 45 -6.06 -2.64 -2.13
CA CYS A 45 -5.61 -2.67 -3.51
C CYS A 45 -4.10 -2.79 -3.71
N HIS A 46 -3.29 -2.57 -2.65
CA HIS A 46 -1.83 -2.60 -2.77
C HIS A 46 -1.16 -3.16 -1.50
N ILE A 47 -0.06 -3.89 -1.71
CA ILE A 47 0.80 -4.39 -0.63
C ILE A 47 2.25 -4.00 -0.93
N GLU A 48 2.93 -3.42 0.06
CA GLU A 48 4.37 -3.21 0.09
C GLU A 48 4.97 -3.98 1.25
N LYS A 49 6.17 -4.53 1.06
CA LYS A 49 6.87 -5.32 2.09
C LYS A 49 8.03 -4.53 2.68
N ASP A 50 8.22 -4.56 4.01
CA ASP A 50 9.40 -3.95 4.62
C ASP A 50 10.70 -4.67 4.23
N GLU A 51 11.84 -3.97 4.32
CA GLU A 51 13.15 -4.48 3.92
C GLU A 51 13.54 -5.74 4.72
N LYS A 52 13.11 -5.86 5.97
CA LYS A 52 13.37 -7.02 6.84
C LYS A 52 12.41 -8.17 6.56
N GLY A 53 11.34 -7.93 5.79
CA GLY A 53 10.32 -8.92 5.46
C GLY A 53 9.48 -9.39 6.64
N GLN A 54 9.32 -8.57 7.67
CA GLN A 54 8.54 -8.87 8.87
C GLN A 54 7.21 -8.12 8.93
N ARG A 55 7.05 -7.08 8.09
CA ARG A 55 5.83 -6.28 8.02
C ARG A 55 5.37 -6.14 6.57
N LEU A 56 4.07 -5.98 6.42
CA LEU A 56 3.45 -5.51 5.19
C LEU A 56 2.76 -4.18 5.45
N PHE A 57 2.82 -3.31 4.46
CA PHE A 57 2.04 -2.08 4.39
C PHE A 57 0.93 -2.30 3.36
N VAL A 58 -0.31 -2.09 3.76
CA VAL A 58 -1.50 -2.35 2.95
C VAL A 58 -2.24 -1.05 2.72
N SER A 59 -2.54 -0.76 1.47
CA SER A 59 -3.32 0.41 1.06
C SER A 59 -4.75 -0.02 0.77
N ASP A 60 -5.71 0.66 1.39
CA ASP A 60 -7.14 0.45 1.18
C ASP A 60 -7.72 1.63 0.40
N TYR A 61 -8.13 1.37 -0.83
CA TYR A 61 -8.74 2.38 -1.69
C TYR A 61 -10.11 2.82 -1.16
N GLY A 62 -10.98 1.86 -0.86
CA GLY A 62 -12.38 2.14 -0.53
C GLY A 62 -12.60 2.86 0.81
N SER A 63 -11.71 2.67 1.78
CA SER A 63 -11.79 3.33 3.11
C SER A 63 -10.77 4.44 3.32
N GLY A 64 -9.80 4.60 2.41
CA GLY A 64 -8.75 5.62 2.53
C GLY A 64 -7.79 5.36 3.69
N ASP A 65 -7.45 4.09 3.93
CA ASP A 65 -6.62 3.67 5.06
C ASP A 65 -5.27 3.14 4.61
N LEU A 66 -4.27 3.31 5.47
CA LEU A 66 -2.96 2.66 5.39
C LEU A 66 -2.74 1.79 6.61
N LYS A 67 -2.40 0.52 6.42
CA LYS A 67 -2.25 -0.46 7.50
C LYS A 67 -0.84 -1.01 7.58
N VAL A 68 -0.43 -1.34 8.81
CA VAL A 68 0.81 -2.06 9.09
C VAL A 68 0.45 -3.43 9.65
N ILE A 69 0.91 -4.48 8.99
CA ILE A 69 0.63 -5.86 9.35
C ILE A 69 1.94 -6.55 9.76
N ASP A 70 1.97 -7.16 10.93
CA ASP A 70 3.05 -8.07 11.34
C ASP A 70 2.87 -9.42 10.66
N ILE A 71 3.90 -9.89 9.98
CA ILE A 71 3.98 -11.20 9.32
C ILE A 71 5.22 -11.99 9.78
N SER A 72 5.81 -11.64 10.92
CA SER A 72 7.01 -12.30 11.44
C SER A 72 6.79 -13.77 11.75
N GLU A 73 5.59 -14.14 12.18
CA GLU A 73 5.18 -15.51 12.46
C GLU A 73 4.30 -16.06 11.32
N ALA A 74 4.70 -17.20 10.75
CA ALA A 74 3.95 -17.84 9.66
C ALA A 74 2.57 -18.31 10.14
N GLY A 75 1.54 -17.99 9.38
CA GLY A 75 0.15 -18.33 9.69
C GLY A 75 -0.49 -17.49 10.82
N SER A 76 0.19 -16.44 11.28
CA SER A 76 -0.27 -15.60 12.41
C SER A 76 -0.05 -14.11 12.13
N SER A 77 -0.64 -13.61 11.06
CA SER A 77 -0.60 -12.17 10.73
C SER A 77 -1.41 -11.34 11.73
N LYS A 78 -0.92 -10.14 12.07
CA LYS A 78 -1.56 -9.25 13.05
C LYS A 78 -1.57 -7.81 12.57
N LEU A 79 -2.70 -7.12 12.70
CA LEU A 79 -2.78 -5.67 12.49
C LEU A 79 -2.05 -4.95 13.63
N LEU A 80 -1.00 -4.20 13.29
CA LEU A 80 -0.21 -3.40 14.25
C LEU A 80 -0.68 -1.95 14.32
N GLN A 81 -1.06 -1.39 13.18
CA GLN A 81 -1.46 0.01 13.06
C GLN A 81 -2.40 0.20 11.89
N GLU A 82 -3.32 1.13 12.05
CA GLU A 82 -4.19 1.66 11.02
C GLU A 82 -4.12 3.19 11.07
N ILE A 83 -4.01 3.83 9.91
CA ILE A 83 -4.01 5.27 9.74
C ILE A 83 -5.07 5.59 8.70
N SER A 84 -6.12 6.30 9.11
CA SER A 84 -7.19 6.75 8.21
C SER A 84 -6.93 8.17 7.77
N PHE A 85 -7.16 8.44 6.49
CA PHE A 85 -7.04 9.76 5.89
C PHE A 85 -8.42 10.29 5.50
N THR A 86 -8.53 11.61 5.49
CA THR A 86 -9.76 12.30 5.12
C THR A 86 -9.46 13.47 4.23
N GLY A 87 -10.35 13.74 3.30
CA GLY A 87 -10.24 14.86 2.36
C GLY A 87 -10.99 14.56 1.09
N LYS A 88 -10.81 15.39 0.08
CA LYS A 88 -11.38 15.21 -1.26
C LYS A 88 -10.57 16.02 -2.28
N GLY A 89 -10.67 15.65 -3.53
CA GLY A 89 -10.09 16.37 -4.67
C GLY A 89 -11.13 17.07 -5.54
N LEU A 90 -10.77 17.29 -6.80
CA LEU A 90 -11.61 18.04 -7.75
C LEU A 90 -12.65 17.16 -8.47
N ASP A 91 -12.34 15.89 -8.67
CA ASP A 91 -13.25 14.96 -9.35
C ASP A 91 -14.30 14.44 -8.36
N PRO A 92 -15.61 14.79 -8.57
CA PRO A 92 -16.65 14.41 -7.61
C PRO A 92 -17.00 12.92 -7.60
N GLU A 93 -16.56 12.16 -8.60
CA GLU A 93 -16.83 10.72 -8.72
C GLU A 93 -15.63 9.85 -8.28
N ARG A 94 -14.42 10.38 -8.40
CA ARG A 94 -13.19 9.64 -8.14
C ARG A 94 -12.36 10.21 -6.97
N GLN A 95 -12.71 11.40 -6.50
CA GLN A 95 -12.03 12.11 -5.42
C GLN A 95 -13.02 12.66 -4.38
N GLU A 96 -14.14 11.97 -4.18
CA GLU A 96 -15.15 12.32 -3.17
C GLU A 96 -14.66 12.11 -1.73
N ALA A 97 -13.63 11.27 -1.56
CA ALA A 97 -12.99 10.97 -0.29
C ALA A 97 -11.49 10.69 -0.50
N SER A 98 -10.75 10.42 0.58
CA SER A 98 -9.40 9.87 0.50
C SER A 98 -9.43 8.44 -0.04
N HIS A 99 -8.52 8.12 -0.97
CA HIS A 99 -8.32 6.82 -1.59
C HIS A 99 -6.84 6.48 -1.64
N ILE A 100 -6.34 5.81 -0.59
CA ILE A 100 -4.94 5.37 -0.58
C ILE A 100 -4.77 4.23 -1.58
N HIS A 101 -4.13 4.54 -2.72
CA HIS A 101 -4.03 3.60 -3.83
C HIS A 101 -2.78 2.73 -3.80
N SER A 102 -1.67 3.28 -3.37
CA SER A 102 -0.42 2.53 -3.26
C SER A 102 0.47 3.08 -2.16
N CYS A 103 1.41 2.25 -1.73
CA CYS A 103 2.53 2.69 -0.90
C CYS A 103 3.85 2.14 -1.46
N PHE A 104 4.94 2.83 -1.21
CA PHE A 104 6.25 2.52 -1.71
C PHE A 104 7.31 2.76 -0.64
N LEU A 105 8.16 1.77 -0.38
CA LEU A 105 9.22 1.87 0.62
C LEU A 105 10.55 2.24 -0.04
N HIS A 106 11.19 3.30 0.44
CA HIS A 106 12.50 3.70 -0.02
C HIS A 106 13.39 4.14 1.15
N ARG A 107 14.49 3.41 1.40
CA ARG A 107 15.50 3.73 2.43
C ARG A 107 14.93 3.98 3.84
N GLY A 108 13.95 3.19 4.25
CA GLY A 108 13.31 3.31 5.56
C GLY A 108 12.17 4.33 5.64
N ASP A 109 11.93 5.11 4.60
CA ASP A 109 10.75 5.97 4.48
C ASP A 109 9.67 5.28 3.61
N LEU A 110 8.44 5.27 4.09
CA LEU A 110 7.28 4.82 3.33
C LEU A 110 6.54 6.02 2.76
N TYR A 111 6.18 5.94 1.49
CA TYR A 111 5.38 6.94 0.79
C TYR A 111 4.03 6.34 0.43
N ALA A 112 2.93 7.04 0.67
CA ALA A 112 1.59 6.59 0.34
C ALA A 112 0.91 7.58 -0.60
N ALA A 113 0.42 7.10 -1.74
CA ALA A 113 -0.28 7.89 -2.74
C ALA A 113 -1.78 7.90 -2.45
N ASP A 114 -2.33 9.09 -2.22
CA ASP A 114 -3.77 9.34 -2.05
C ASP A 114 -4.35 9.91 -3.33
N LEU A 115 -4.97 9.04 -4.12
CA LEU A 115 -5.63 9.40 -5.37
C LEU A 115 -6.77 10.39 -5.12
N GLY A 116 -7.52 10.17 -4.04
CA GLY A 116 -8.70 10.97 -3.73
C GLY A 116 -8.41 12.39 -3.27
N CYS A 117 -7.23 12.63 -2.71
CA CYS A 117 -6.87 13.94 -2.15
C CYS A 117 -5.75 14.66 -2.89
N ASP A 118 -5.22 14.11 -3.99
CA ASP A 118 -4.06 14.65 -4.70
C ASP A 118 -2.84 14.84 -3.80
N LYS A 119 -2.51 13.81 -2.97
CA LYS A 119 -1.44 13.90 -1.98
C LYS A 119 -0.52 12.68 -1.99
N ILE A 120 0.72 12.91 -1.59
CA ILE A 120 1.64 11.85 -1.16
C ILE A 120 1.97 12.11 0.31
N TYR A 121 1.78 11.11 1.14
CA TYR A 121 2.19 11.15 2.54
C TYR A 121 3.50 10.39 2.73
N SER A 122 4.42 10.93 3.52
CA SER A 122 5.65 10.23 3.88
C SER A 122 5.70 9.88 5.36
N PHE A 123 6.30 8.72 5.66
CA PHE A 123 6.38 8.17 7.02
C PHE A 123 7.77 7.61 7.30
N ASP A 124 8.26 7.82 8.52
CA ASP A 124 9.37 7.06 9.10
C ASP A 124 8.87 5.68 9.54
N THR A 125 9.59 4.61 9.17
CA THR A 125 9.22 3.22 9.49
C THR A 125 10.07 2.59 10.58
N ASP A 126 11.10 3.26 11.08
CA ASP A 126 12.16 2.66 11.93
C ASP A 126 11.71 2.30 13.35
N LYS A 127 10.66 2.93 13.87
CA LYS A 127 10.22 2.78 15.25
C LYS A 127 9.12 1.74 15.47
N GLY A 128 8.96 0.80 14.55
CA GLY A 128 7.93 -0.24 14.63
C GLY A 128 6.51 0.25 14.30
N LYS A 129 6.31 1.56 14.21
CA LYS A 129 5.08 2.25 13.78
C LYS A 129 5.42 3.27 12.71
N LEU A 130 4.47 3.54 11.84
CA LEU A 130 4.54 4.66 10.90
C LEU A 130 4.37 5.97 11.66
N LEU A 131 5.35 6.86 11.54
CA LEU A 131 5.28 8.22 12.03
C LEU A 131 5.28 9.16 10.84
N GLN A 132 4.18 9.87 10.63
CA GLN A 132 4.06 10.80 9.50
C GLN A 132 5.11 11.91 9.59
N LYS A 133 5.80 12.16 8.47
CA LYS A 133 6.84 13.19 8.32
C LYS A 133 6.29 14.39 7.56
N GLU A 134 5.90 14.17 6.31
CA GLU A 134 5.51 15.21 5.38
C GLU A 134 4.25 14.84 4.60
N THR A 135 3.60 15.86 4.07
CA THR A 135 2.55 15.75 3.08
C THR A 135 2.98 16.57 1.87
N ILE A 136 2.97 15.95 0.70
CA ILE A 136 3.35 16.55 -0.59
C ILE A 136 2.07 16.70 -1.39
N ASP A 137 1.72 17.92 -1.78
CA ASP A 137 0.60 18.17 -2.67
C ASP A 137 1.00 17.85 -4.11
N VAL A 138 0.16 17.08 -4.78
CA VAL A 138 0.23 16.84 -6.23
C VAL A 138 -0.70 17.84 -6.91
N ARG A 139 -0.56 18.03 -8.23
CA ARG A 139 -1.43 18.92 -8.98
C ARG A 139 -2.91 18.54 -8.77
N PRO A 140 -3.80 19.50 -8.45
CA PRO A 140 -5.20 19.22 -8.22
C PRO A 140 -5.86 18.52 -9.42
N GLY A 141 -6.60 17.45 -9.15
CA GLY A 141 -7.26 16.61 -10.14
C GLY A 141 -6.33 15.59 -10.82
N ALA A 142 -5.09 15.43 -10.37
CA ALA A 142 -4.14 14.49 -10.95
C ALA A 142 -4.42 13.03 -10.57
N GLY A 143 -4.83 12.78 -9.33
CA GLY A 143 -5.10 11.44 -8.82
C GLY A 143 -3.86 10.56 -8.79
N PRO A 144 -2.87 10.79 -7.90
CA PRO A 144 -1.66 9.99 -7.82
C PRO A 144 -2.02 8.54 -7.47
N ARG A 145 -1.52 7.60 -8.28
CA ARG A 145 -1.89 6.19 -8.20
C ARG A 145 -0.74 5.30 -7.78
N HIS A 146 0.35 5.32 -8.54
CA HIS A 146 1.56 4.57 -8.23
C HIS A 146 2.77 5.49 -8.26
N MET A 147 3.83 5.09 -7.55
CA MET A 147 5.07 5.83 -7.58
C MET A 147 6.28 4.90 -7.55
N GLU A 148 7.40 5.41 -8.03
CA GLU A 148 8.70 4.77 -8.00
C GLU A 148 9.77 5.83 -7.70
N ILE A 149 10.84 5.46 -7.01
CA ILE A 149 11.97 6.35 -6.75
C ILE A 149 13.22 5.73 -7.36
N LEU A 150 13.80 6.43 -8.33
CA LEU A 150 15.06 6.06 -8.96
C LEU A 150 16.21 6.83 -8.34
N GLU A 151 17.32 6.14 -8.12
CA GLU A 151 18.58 6.79 -7.77
C GLU A 151 19.47 6.92 -9.01
N LYS A 152 19.86 8.17 -9.34
CA LYS A 152 20.77 8.44 -10.44
C LYS A 152 21.76 9.56 -10.05
N ASN A 153 23.06 9.27 -10.12
CA ASN A 153 24.13 10.22 -9.81
C ASN A 153 23.99 10.87 -8.42
N GLY A 154 23.62 10.08 -7.39
CA GLY A 154 23.40 10.55 -6.02
C GLY A 154 22.17 11.43 -5.83
N LYS A 155 21.30 11.52 -6.84
CA LYS A 155 19.99 12.18 -6.75
C LYS A 155 18.88 11.15 -6.73
N HIS A 156 17.83 11.43 -5.96
CA HIS A 156 16.59 10.68 -5.95
C HIS A 156 15.60 11.37 -6.87
N ILE A 157 15.01 10.60 -7.79
CA ILE A 157 14.03 11.10 -8.77
C ILE A 157 12.75 10.29 -8.49
N SER A 158 11.72 10.95 -7.98
CA SER A 158 10.41 10.36 -7.81
C SER A 158 9.62 10.49 -9.10
N MET A 159 9.07 9.37 -9.56
CA MET A 159 8.12 9.31 -10.67
C MET A 159 6.76 8.93 -10.09
N ILE A 160 5.73 9.69 -10.43
CA ILE A 160 4.37 9.47 -9.98
C ILE A 160 3.51 9.24 -11.22
N LEU A 161 2.83 8.10 -11.25
CA LEU A 161 1.80 7.81 -12.24
C LEU A 161 0.47 8.31 -11.69
N ASN A 162 -0.11 9.29 -12.36
CA ASN A 162 -1.43 9.80 -12.06
C ASN A 162 -2.49 9.05 -12.88
N GLU A 163 -3.67 8.86 -12.32
CA GLU A 163 -4.76 8.15 -13.00
C GLU A 163 -5.73 9.10 -13.70
N LEU A 164 -5.97 10.29 -13.13
CA LEU A 164 -7.07 11.15 -13.55
C LEU A 164 -6.61 12.24 -14.53
N ASP A 165 -5.34 12.58 -14.55
CA ASP A 165 -4.81 13.54 -15.51
C ASP A 165 -4.19 12.82 -16.72
N ASN A 166 -4.83 12.91 -17.86
CA ASN A 166 -4.32 12.38 -19.13
C ASN A 166 -3.28 13.31 -19.80
N TYR A 167 -2.37 13.91 -19.01
CA TYR A 167 -1.29 14.67 -19.61
C TYR A 167 -0.21 13.72 -20.14
N ASN A 168 -0.21 13.53 -21.46
CA ASN A 168 0.95 13.02 -22.16
C ASN A 168 2.02 14.11 -22.12
N PHE A 169 3.16 13.82 -21.47
CA PHE A 169 4.37 14.63 -21.58
C PHE A 169 5.09 14.31 -22.88
#